data_1d4d5df5cc79f193aaa0db807162df21
#
_entry.id   1d4d5df5cc79f193aaa0db807162df21
#
_cell.length_a   1.000
_cell.length_b   1.000
_cell.length_c   1.000
_cell.angle_alpha   90.00
_cell.angle_beta   90.00
_cell.angle_gamma   90.00
#
_symmetry.space_group_name_H-M   'P 1'
#
loop_
_entity.id
_entity.type
_entity.pdbx_description
1 polymer ?
#
loop_
_entity_poly.entity_id
_entity_poly.type
_entity_poly.pdbx_seq_one_letter_code
_entity_poly.pdbx_strand_id
1 'polypeptide(L)'
;MKRIISLSIIGILFAIVLYYSYQFDNLFRIFFFLILGISFFFIFYKTTSGNYTDYKKNQKAISYLPTLIGIGFILLNIGIYYHFENKLNLPSLIKAQNHGVYADFKENGQYIIKSGSWATKVHQYGTYKLEDNIIIADKLKYDDVLVSNRFLISFIQNSDLINQLEIENFKSGKYLLEIDSNGNEIKNRLIDFDKEHNEIFGSYKFEITEDNRKNSNAGKIENGIKPNN
;
A
#
# COMPACT_ATOMS: atom_id res chain seq x y z
N MET A 1 0.62 36.92 -14.71
CA MET A 1 1.16 35.74 -15.37
C MET A 1 2.23 35.03 -14.52
N LYS A 2 3.34 35.66 -14.09
CA LYS A 2 4.41 35.02 -13.29
C LYS A 2 3.89 34.33 -12.00
N ARG A 3 2.95 34.94 -11.26
CA ARG A 3 2.38 34.38 -10.01
C ARG A 3 1.63 33.07 -10.25
N ILE A 4 0.86 32.95 -11.34
CA ILE A 4 0.14 31.72 -11.71
C ILE A 4 1.15 30.63 -12.00
N ILE A 5 2.17 30.91 -12.81
CA ILE A 5 3.18 29.93 -13.23
C ILE A 5 3.92 29.38 -12.00
N SER A 6 4.41 30.25 -11.10
CA SER A 6 5.15 29.80 -9.91
C SER A 6 4.26 28.96 -8.98
N LEU A 7 3.01 29.35 -8.78
CA LEU A 7 2.06 28.62 -7.93
C LEU A 7 1.69 27.26 -8.53
N SER A 8 1.48 27.22 -9.88
CA SER A 8 1.18 25.97 -10.59
C SER A 8 2.36 24.99 -10.54
N ILE A 9 3.58 25.46 -10.78
CA ILE A 9 4.76 24.59 -10.73
C ILE A 9 4.90 23.94 -9.34
N ILE A 10 4.86 24.73 -8.27
CA ILE A 10 5.00 24.23 -6.90
C ILE A 10 3.79 23.34 -6.51
N GLY A 11 2.58 23.72 -6.90
CA GLY A 11 1.37 22.94 -6.62
C GLY A 11 1.38 21.58 -7.31
N ILE A 12 1.83 21.51 -8.57
CA ILE A 12 2.01 20.26 -9.32
C ILE A 12 3.11 19.40 -8.68
N LEU A 13 4.26 19.97 -8.36
CA LEU A 13 5.35 19.23 -7.70
C LEU A 13 4.89 18.65 -6.37
N PHE A 14 4.15 19.41 -5.58
CA PHE A 14 3.61 18.93 -4.30
C PHE A 14 2.63 17.78 -4.50
N ALA A 15 1.71 17.89 -5.46
CA ALA A 15 0.77 16.81 -5.81
C ALA A 15 1.49 15.54 -6.29
N ILE A 16 2.53 15.67 -7.13
CA ILE A 16 3.35 14.56 -7.60
C ILE A 16 4.05 13.88 -6.42
N VAL A 17 4.72 14.64 -5.55
CA VAL A 17 5.43 14.08 -4.38
C VAL A 17 4.44 13.40 -3.44
N LEU A 18 3.25 13.97 -3.22
CA LEU A 18 2.19 13.36 -2.42
C LEU A 18 1.72 12.04 -3.02
N TYR A 19 1.42 12.01 -4.33
CA TYR A 19 0.98 10.80 -5.04
C TYR A 19 2.02 9.68 -4.94
N TYR A 20 3.28 9.97 -5.30
CA TYR A 20 4.35 8.97 -5.24
C TYR A 20 4.71 8.56 -3.81
N SER A 21 4.45 9.39 -2.81
CA SER A 21 4.69 9.04 -1.42
C SER A 21 3.84 7.85 -0.92
N TYR A 22 2.70 7.61 -1.55
CA TYR A 22 1.87 6.44 -1.27
C TYR A 22 2.35 5.16 -2.00
N GLN A 23 3.21 5.31 -3.02
CA GLN A 23 3.82 4.17 -3.72
C GLN A 23 5.19 3.82 -3.14
N PHE A 24 5.95 4.83 -2.71
CA PHE A 24 7.30 4.68 -2.18
C PHE A 24 7.43 5.40 -0.84
N ASP A 25 7.60 4.64 0.23
CA ASP A 25 7.85 5.20 1.55
C ASP A 25 9.37 5.34 1.75
N ASN A 26 9.85 6.58 1.73
CA ASN A 26 11.26 6.92 1.86
C ASN A 26 11.46 7.87 3.07
N LEU A 27 12.55 7.64 3.82
CA LEU A 27 12.90 8.45 4.99
C LEU A 27 12.98 9.97 4.66
N PHE A 28 13.45 10.31 3.47
CA PHE A 28 13.57 11.72 3.03
C PHE A 28 12.24 12.37 2.65
N ARG A 29 11.14 11.62 2.59
CA ARG A 29 9.81 12.12 2.23
C ARG A 29 9.38 13.30 3.09
N ILE A 30 9.59 13.23 4.40
CA ILE A 30 9.21 14.27 5.35
C ILE A 30 9.89 15.60 5.01
N PHE A 31 11.18 15.57 4.67
CA PHE A 31 11.93 16.78 4.28
C PHE A 31 11.38 17.40 3.00
N PHE A 32 11.08 16.60 1.98
CA PHE A 32 10.46 17.08 0.76
C PHE A 32 9.09 17.71 1.00
N PHE A 33 8.25 17.09 1.83
CA PHE A 33 6.95 17.64 2.21
C PHE A 33 7.09 18.97 2.93
N LEU A 34 8.01 19.09 3.87
CA LEU A 34 8.23 20.34 4.61
C LEU A 34 8.68 21.46 3.65
N ILE A 35 9.68 21.19 2.82
CA ILE A 35 10.23 22.19 1.88
C ILE A 35 9.15 22.63 0.87
N LEU A 36 8.46 21.70 0.23
CA LEU A 36 7.44 22.00 -0.78
C LEU A 36 6.20 22.61 -0.14
N GLY A 37 5.77 22.14 1.03
CA GLY A 37 4.64 22.67 1.76
C GLY A 37 4.87 24.11 2.19
N ILE A 38 5.98 24.41 2.86
CA ILE A 38 6.36 25.77 3.27
C ILE A 38 6.46 26.69 2.04
N SER A 39 7.12 26.24 0.97
CA SER A 39 7.27 26.99 -0.26
C SER A 39 5.91 27.28 -0.92
N PHE A 40 5.02 26.30 -0.97
CA PHE A 40 3.67 26.45 -1.52
C PHE A 40 2.87 27.49 -0.73
N PHE A 41 2.82 27.38 0.59
CA PHE A 41 2.07 28.31 1.44
C PHE A 41 2.63 29.73 1.37
N PHE A 42 3.94 29.88 1.31
CA PHE A 42 4.57 31.20 1.14
C PHE A 42 4.23 31.87 -0.18
N ILE A 43 4.32 31.12 -1.30
CA ILE A 43 3.95 31.63 -2.63
C ILE A 43 2.45 31.90 -2.70
N PHE A 44 1.62 31.03 -2.12
CA PHE A 44 0.18 31.22 -2.08
C PHE A 44 -0.20 32.49 -1.30
N TYR A 45 0.40 32.70 -0.12
CA TYR A 45 0.19 33.93 0.66
C TYR A 45 0.58 35.18 -0.12
N LYS A 46 1.79 35.21 -0.72
CA LYS A 46 2.24 36.35 -1.55
C LYS A 46 1.32 36.58 -2.76
N THR A 47 0.85 35.52 -3.38
CA THR A 47 -0.08 35.61 -4.51
C THR A 47 -1.40 36.21 -4.09
N THR A 48 -1.99 35.73 -3.02
CA THR A 48 -3.29 36.20 -2.49
C THR A 48 -3.21 37.68 -2.06
N SER A 49 -2.16 38.04 -1.32
CA SER A 49 -1.94 39.44 -0.91
C SER A 49 -1.77 40.38 -2.13
N GLY A 50 -0.99 39.94 -3.14
CA GLY A 50 -0.82 40.71 -4.37
C GLY A 50 -2.12 40.83 -5.20
N ASN A 51 -2.92 39.76 -5.25
CA ASN A 51 -4.22 39.77 -5.96
C ASN A 51 -5.22 40.72 -5.29
N TYR A 52 -5.22 40.77 -3.96
CA TYR A 52 -6.04 41.74 -3.22
C TYR A 52 -5.66 43.19 -3.53
N THR A 53 -4.35 43.50 -3.62
CA THR A 53 -3.87 44.82 -4.00
C THR A 53 -4.25 45.18 -5.45
N ASP A 54 -4.10 44.21 -6.39
CA ASP A 54 -4.47 44.40 -7.78
C ASP A 54 -6.00 44.63 -7.94
N TYR A 55 -6.82 43.89 -7.17
CA TYR A 55 -8.25 44.06 -7.14
C TYR A 55 -8.65 45.47 -6.65
N LYS A 56 -8.05 45.95 -5.55
CA LYS A 56 -8.31 47.30 -5.04
C LYS A 56 -8.05 48.39 -6.08
N LYS A 57 -7.02 48.20 -6.93
CA LYS A 57 -6.65 49.17 -7.99
C LYS A 57 -7.60 49.10 -9.19
N ASN A 58 -7.94 47.88 -9.64
CA ASN A 58 -8.58 47.67 -10.94
C ASN A 58 -10.05 47.31 -10.86
N GLN A 59 -10.57 46.96 -9.66
CA GLN A 59 -11.94 46.51 -9.40
C GLN A 59 -12.37 45.30 -10.27
N LYS A 60 -11.39 44.50 -10.79
CA LYS A 60 -11.64 43.35 -11.68
C LYS A 60 -11.55 42.06 -10.92
N ALA A 61 -12.64 41.27 -10.88
CA ALA A 61 -12.69 39.97 -10.22
C ALA A 61 -11.65 38.97 -10.74
N ILE A 62 -11.23 39.12 -12.01
CA ILE A 62 -10.19 38.28 -12.63
C ILE A 62 -8.83 38.35 -11.88
N SER A 63 -8.61 39.40 -11.07
CA SER A 63 -7.42 39.56 -10.24
C SER A 63 -7.26 38.42 -9.23
N TYR A 64 -8.37 37.75 -8.84
CA TYR A 64 -8.34 36.61 -7.91
C TYR A 64 -8.09 35.24 -8.58
N LEU A 65 -8.00 35.19 -9.92
CA LEU A 65 -7.77 33.92 -10.64
C LEU A 65 -6.55 33.14 -10.12
N PRO A 66 -5.39 33.75 -9.84
CA PRO A 66 -4.26 32.99 -9.30
C PRO A 66 -4.53 32.41 -7.91
N THR A 67 -5.30 33.10 -7.05
CA THR A 67 -5.73 32.57 -5.73
C THR A 67 -6.65 31.38 -5.89
N LEU A 68 -7.61 31.43 -6.82
CA LEU A 68 -8.51 30.30 -7.10
C LEU A 68 -7.75 29.07 -7.60
N ILE A 69 -6.73 29.25 -8.44
CA ILE A 69 -5.84 28.17 -8.88
C ILE A 69 -5.12 27.55 -7.68
N GLY A 70 -4.61 28.37 -6.76
CA GLY A 70 -3.96 27.88 -5.54
C GLY A 70 -4.91 27.07 -4.64
N ILE A 71 -6.16 27.51 -4.48
CA ILE A 71 -7.21 26.75 -3.77
C ILE A 71 -7.46 25.41 -4.49
N GLY A 72 -7.52 25.42 -5.83
CA GLY A 72 -7.65 24.20 -6.62
C GLY A 72 -6.54 23.17 -6.32
N PHE A 73 -5.29 23.61 -6.19
CA PHE A 73 -4.18 22.72 -5.79
C PHE A 73 -4.32 22.21 -4.36
N ILE A 74 -4.82 23.01 -3.42
CA ILE A 74 -5.10 22.55 -2.05
C ILE A 74 -6.15 21.43 -2.09
N LEU A 75 -7.25 21.63 -2.79
CA LEU A 75 -8.33 20.65 -2.93
C LEU A 75 -7.84 19.38 -3.63
N LEU A 76 -7.00 19.50 -4.67
CA LEU A 76 -6.38 18.36 -5.36
C LEU A 76 -5.53 17.53 -4.38
N ASN A 77 -4.67 18.15 -3.59
CA ASN A 77 -3.82 17.45 -2.64
C ASN A 77 -4.66 16.78 -1.52
N ILE A 78 -5.69 17.44 -1.03
CA ILE A 78 -6.66 16.86 -0.08
C ILE A 78 -7.33 15.64 -0.71
N GLY A 79 -7.75 15.72 -1.98
CA GLY A 79 -8.37 14.61 -2.71
C GLY A 79 -7.42 13.41 -2.87
N ILE A 80 -6.15 13.63 -3.21
CA ILE A 80 -5.12 12.60 -3.29
C ILE A 80 -4.94 11.93 -1.91
N TYR A 81 -4.80 12.73 -0.86
CA TYR A 81 -4.65 12.23 0.51
C TYR A 81 -5.82 11.32 0.91
N TYR A 82 -7.06 11.80 0.80
CA TYR A 82 -8.23 10.99 1.16
C TYR A 82 -8.40 9.74 0.30
N HIS A 83 -8.05 9.79 -0.99
CA HIS A 83 -8.13 8.64 -1.87
C HIS A 83 -7.26 7.47 -1.37
N PHE A 84 -6.01 7.76 -0.99
CA PHE A 84 -5.10 6.72 -0.49
C PHE A 84 -5.39 6.32 0.95
N GLU A 85 -5.70 7.27 1.84
CA GLU A 85 -6.06 6.96 3.23
C GLU A 85 -7.30 6.06 3.31
N ASN A 86 -8.31 6.32 2.49
CA ASN A 86 -9.48 5.46 2.43
C ASN A 86 -9.13 4.02 2.03
N LYS A 87 -8.16 3.81 1.10
CA LYS A 87 -7.70 2.46 0.74
C LYS A 87 -6.95 1.80 1.89
N LEU A 88 -6.08 2.54 2.58
CA LEU A 88 -5.28 2.03 3.69
C LEU A 88 -6.16 1.62 4.89
N ASN A 89 -7.22 2.39 5.16
CA ASN A 89 -8.10 2.23 6.32
C ASN A 89 -9.28 1.27 6.11
N LEU A 90 -9.37 0.60 4.95
CA LEU A 90 -10.37 -0.43 4.74
C LEU A 90 -10.17 -1.61 5.71
N PRO A 91 -11.27 -2.26 6.17
CA PRO A 91 -11.18 -3.46 6.99
C PRO A 91 -10.34 -4.54 6.31
N SER A 92 -9.48 -5.19 7.08
CA SER A 92 -8.61 -6.25 6.59
C SER A 92 -9.25 -7.60 6.80
N LEU A 93 -9.26 -8.42 5.75
CA LEU A 93 -9.68 -9.81 5.81
C LEU A 93 -8.53 -10.70 6.31
N ILE A 94 -7.34 -10.50 5.75
CA ILE A 94 -6.12 -11.24 6.11
C ILE A 94 -4.95 -10.27 6.11
N LYS A 95 -4.16 -10.29 7.19
CA LYS A 95 -2.84 -9.67 7.23
C LYS A 95 -1.77 -10.72 7.44
N ALA A 96 -0.70 -10.59 6.69
CA ALA A 96 0.44 -11.49 6.81
C ALA A 96 1.76 -10.72 6.65
N GLN A 97 2.82 -11.23 7.25
CA GLN A 97 4.13 -10.60 7.22
C GLN A 97 5.27 -11.59 7.21
N ASN A 98 6.38 -11.19 6.61
CA ASN A 98 7.67 -11.85 6.71
C ASN A 98 8.78 -10.85 6.40
N HIS A 99 9.77 -10.70 7.32
CA HIS A 99 11.06 -10.00 7.14
C HIS A 99 11.03 -8.79 6.17
N GLY A 100 10.21 -7.77 6.50
CA GLY A 100 10.12 -6.53 5.72
C GLY A 100 9.09 -6.55 4.58
N VAL A 101 8.41 -7.66 4.35
CA VAL A 101 7.25 -7.73 3.46
C VAL A 101 5.96 -7.88 4.28
N TYR A 102 5.00 -7.03 3.99
CA TYR A 102 3.69 -7.02 4.64
C TYR A 102 2.61 -7.12 3.56
N ALA A 103 1.70 -8.07 3.70
CA ALA A 103 0.55 -8.24 2.83
C ALA A 103 -0.73 -7.98 3.63
N ASP A 104 -1.59 -7.12 3.12
CA ASP A 104 -2.88 -6.75 3.70
C ASP A 104 -3.97 -6.92 2.65
N PHE A 105 -4.75 -7.97 2.78
CA PHE A 105 -5.88 -8.30 1.91
C PHE A 105 -7.16 -7.77 2.55
N LYS A 106 -7.81 -6.81 1.89
CA LYS A 106 -8.99 -6.09 2.40
C LYS A 106 -10.28 -6.87 2.12
N GLU A 107 -11.29 -6.70 2.95
CA GLU A 107 -12.60 -7.36 2.78
C GLU A 107 -13.29 -7.07 1.44
N ASN A 108 -13.00 -5.92 0.85
CA ASN A 108 -13.58 -5.51 -0.44
C ASN A 108 -12.86 -6.09 -1.68
N GLY A 109 -11.91 -7.02 -1.50
CA GLY A 109 -11.15 -7.63 -2.59
C GLY A 109 -9.96 -6.81 -3.08
N GLN A 110 -9.57 -5.74 -2.38
CA GLN A 110 -8.33 -5.00 -2.63
C GLN A 110 -7.20 -5.55 -1.77
N TYR A 111 -5.95 -5.36 -2.22
CA TYR A 111 -4.79 -5.67 -1.39
C TYR A 111 -3.76 -4.55 -1.43
N ILE A 112 -2.91 -4.56 -0.40
CA ILE A 112 -1.73 -3.71 -0.28
C ILE A 112 -0.58 -4.61 0.13
N ILE A 113 0.44 -4.71 -0.73
CA ILE A 113 1.70 -5.38 -0.39
C ILE A 113 2.77 -4.31 -0.23
N LYS A 114 3.43 -4.32 0.93
CA LYS A 114 4.55 -3.44 1.27
C LYS A 114 5.82 -4.27 1.32
N SER A 115 6.79 -3.94 0.51
CA SER A 115 8.10 -4.62 0.49
C SER A 115 9.23 -3.61 0.61
N GLY A 116 10.35 -4.02 1.18
CA GLY A 116 11.55 -3.19 1.28
C GLY A 116 12.19 -3.17 2.66
N SER A 117 13.22 -2.32 2.78
CA SER A 117 14.01 -2.14 3.99
C SER A 117 13.41 -1.08 4.93
N TRP A 118 14.08 -0.86 6.06
CA TRP A 118 13.73 0.22 7.00
C TRP A 118 13.79 1.64 6.38
N ALA A 119 14.65 1.83 5.38
CA ALA A 119 14.87 3.14 4.76
C ALA A 119 13.92 3.44 3.59
N THR A 120 13.47 2.41 2.88
CA THR A 120 12.59 2.56 1.70
C THR A 120 11.67 1.36 1.60
N LYS A 121 10.36 1.61 1.50
CA LYS A 121 9.34 0.59 1.25
C LYS A 121 8.60 0.94 -0.04
N VAL A 122 8.33 -0.08 -0.83
CA VAL A 122 7.47 -0.01 -2.02
C VAL A 122 6.09 -0.51 -1.64
N HIS A 123 5.06 0.24 -1.99
CA HIS A 123 3.68 -0.14 -1.77
C HIS A 123 3.04 -0.52 -3.10
N GLN A 124 2.55 -1.72 -3.19
CA GLN A 124 1.83 -2.23 -4.35
C GLN A 124 0.37 -2.41 -4.02
N TYR A 125 -0.50 -1.85 -4.86
CA TYR A 125 -1.95 -1.91 -4.73
C TYR A 125 -2.53 -2.72 -5.88
N GLY A 126 -3.58 -3.48 -5.61
CA GLY A 126 -4.29 -4.24 -6.61
C GLY A 126 -5.56 -4.87 -6.07
N THR A 127 -6.09 -5.84 -6.81
CA THR A 127 -7.28 -6.60 -6.45
C THR A 127 -6.95 -8.09 -6.37
N TYR A 128 -7.70 -8.81 -5.54
CA TYR A 128 -7.53 -10.24 -5.38
C TYR A 128 -8.89 -10.96 -5.36
N LYS A 129 -8.83 -12.26 -5.59
CA LYS A 129 -9.93 -13.19 -5.35
C LYS A 129 -9.49 -14.19 -4.29
N LEU A 130 -10.42 -14.60 -3.44
CA LEU A 130 -10.22 -15.68 -2.49
C LEU A 130 -11.06 -16.87 -2.96
N GLU A 131 -10.40 -17.96 -3.31
CA GLU A 131 -11.02 -19.22 -3.72
C GLU A 131 -10.62 -20.28 -2.67
N ASP A 132 -11.55 -20.66 -1.81
CA ASP A 132 -11.33 -21.54 -0.64
C ASP A 132 -10.19 -21.00 0.27
N ASN A 133 -9.02 -21.60 0.18
CA ASN A 133 -7.81 -21.20 0.90
C ASN A 133 -6.72 -20.61 0.00
N ILE A 134 -7.04 -20.25 -1.24
CA ILE A 134 -6.09 -19.70 -2.19
C ILE A 134 -6.46 -18.24 -2.48
N ILE A 135 -5.53 -17.33 -2.24
CA ILE A 135 -5.61 -15.94 -2.66
C ILE A 135 -4.97 -15.83 -4.03
N ILE A 136 -5.69 -15.23 -4.98
CA ILE A 136 -5.21 -14.99 -6.35
C ILE A 136 -5.23 -13.48 -6.59
N ALA A 137 -4.05 -12.88 -6.67
CA ALA A 137 -3.90 -11.45 -6.92
C ALA A 137 -3.85 -11.14 -8.42
N ASP A 138 -4.20 -9.91 -8.80
CA ASP A 138 -4.27 -9.48 -10.21
C ASP A 138 -2.91 -9.28 -10.87
N LYS A 139 -1.84 -9.05 -10.09
CA LYS A 139 -0.47 -8.92 -10.61
C LYS A 139 0.26 -10.24 -10.54
N LEU A 140 0.96 -10.56 -11.61
CA LEU A 140 1.71 -11.83 -11.74
C LEU A 140 3.05 -11.81 -10.98
N LYS A 141 3.62 -10.65 -10.71
CA LYS A 141 4.94 -10.52 -10.08
C LYS A 141 5.00 -9.25 -9.21
N TYR A 142 5.63 -9.40 -8.05
CA TYR A 142 5.83 -8.33 -7.06
C TYR A 142 7.32 -8.16 -6.79
N ASP A 143 7.96 -7.24 -7.50
CA ASP A 143 9.40 -7.00 -7.42
C ASP A 143 10.21 -8.31 -7.56
N ASP A 144 11.40 -8.35 -6.95
CA ASP A 144 12.22 -9.57 -6.93
C ASP A 144 11.95 -10.46 -5.71
N VAL A 145 10.95 -10.11 -4.89
CA VAL A 145 10.66 -10.79 -3.62
C VAL A 145 9.58 -11.86 -3.77
N LEU A 146 8.53 -11.57 -4.55
CA LEU A 146 7.41 -12.47 -4.81
C LEU A 146 7.37 -12.82 -6.29
N VAL A 147 7.38 -14.10 -6.59
CA VAL A 147 7.43 -14.61 -7.97
C VAL A 147 6.08 -15.13 -8.46
N SER A 148 5.12 -15.29 -7.54
CA SER A 148 3.76 -15.74 -7.86
C SER A 148 2.70 -14.74 -7.41
N ASN A 149 1.54 -14.81 -8.04
CA ASN A 149 0.33 -14.10 -7.62
C ASN A 149 -0.65 -14.99 -6.86
N ARG A 150 -0.25 -16.23 -6.54
CA ARG A 150 -1.10 -17.21 -5.87
C ARG A 150 -0.51 -17.56 -4.51
N PHE A 151 -1.34 -17.47 -3.48
CA PHE A 151 -0.93 -17.70 -2.08
C PHE A 151 -1.87 -18.70 -1.44
N LEU A 152 -1.35 -19.83 -0.97
CA LEU A 152 -2.09 -20.83 -0.21
C LEU A 152 -2.07 -20.47 1.27
N ILE A 153 -3.24 -20.44 1.90
CA ILE A 153 -3.40 -20.32 3.35
C ILE A 153 -3.28 -21.71 3.96
N SER A 154 -2.20 -21.97 4.68
CA SER A 154 -1.92 -23.27 5.29
C SER A 154 -1.61 -23.14 6.77
N PHE A 155 -1.95 -24.17 7.56
CA PHE A 155 -1.51 -24.30 8.94
C PHE A 155 -0.26 -25.17 8.98
N ILE A 156 0.84 -24.65 9.50
CA ILE A 156 2.11 -25.36 9.61
C ILE A 156 2.34 -25.67 11.10
N GLN A 157 2.60 -26.94 11.38
CA GLN A 157 3.00 -27.38 12.73
C GLN A 157 4.52 -27.33 12.86
N ASN A 158 5.00 -27.10 14.08
CA ASN A 158 6.43 -27.03 14.37
C ASN A 158 7.19 -28.34 14.04
N SER A 159 6.50 -29.50 14.19
CA SER A 159 7.02 -30.82 13.82
C SER A 159 7.39 -30.95 12.33
N ASP A 160 6.67 -30.26 11.45
CA ASP A 160 6.87 -30.34 10.00
C ASP A 160 8.06 -29.48 9.55
N LEU A 161 8.44 -28.52 10.37
CA LEU A 161 9.55 -27.59 10.15
C LEU A 161 10.89 -28.11 10.69
N ILE A 162 10.85 -28.80 11.83
CA ILE A 162 12.05 -29.36 12.49
C ILE A 162 12.72 -30.46 11.63
N ASN A 163 11.93 -31.20 10.85
CA ASN A 163 12.44 -32.23 9.96
C ASN A 163 13.09 -31.69 8.67
N GLN A 164 12.97 -30.40 8.38
CA GLN A 164 13.55 -29.81 7.18
C GLN A 164 14.77 -28.93 7.44
N LEU A 165 14.85 -28.25 8.58
CA LEU A 165 15.99 -27.38 8.96
C LEU A 165 15.87 -27.01 10.44
N GLU A 166 16.97 -27.05 11.19
CA GLU A 166 17.12 -26.56 12.58
C GLU A 166 16.94 -25.03 12.70
N ILE A 167 15.85 -24.47 12.15
CA ILE A 167 15.58 -23.04 12.28
C ILE A 167 14.76 -22.83 13.54
N GLU A 168 15.42 -22.44 14.61
CA GLU A 168 14.94 -22.29 15.99
C GLU A 168 13.75 -21.31 16.18
N ASN A 169 13.22 -20.66 15.15
CA ASN A 169 12.29 -19.53 15.33
C ASN A 169 10.93 -19.66 14.61
N PHE A 170 10.59 -20.78 14.01
CA PHE A 170 9.25 -20.95 13.44
C PHE A 170 8.27 -21.45 14.49
N LYS A 171 7.18 -20.69 14.68
CA LYS A 171 6.05 -21.06 15.55
C LYS A 171 5.00 -21.80 14.75
N SER A 172 4.32 -22.78 15.38
CA SER A 172 3.10 -23.35 14.80
C SER A 172 2.07 -22.24 14.56
N GLY A 173 1.52 -22.17 13.36
CA GLY A 173 0.60 -21.08 12.99
C GLY A 173 0.08 -21.17 11.56
N LYS A 174 -0.72 -20.19 11.21
CA LYS A 174 -1.20 -20.00 9.83
C LYS A 174 -0.20 -19.19 9.03
N TYR A 175 0.05 -19.64 7.81
CA TYR A 175 0.96 -19.00 6.89
C TYR A 175 0.33 -18.86 5.50
N LEU A 176 0.77 -17.81 4.77
CA LEU A 176 0.60 -17.74 3.33
C LEU A 176 1.86 -18.29 2.67
N LEU A 177 1.67 -19.24 1.76
CA LEU A 177 2.73 -19.89 0.98
C LEU A 177 2.55 -19.50 -0.49
N GLU A 178 3.62 -19.10 -1.16
CA GLU A 178 3.57 -18.92 -2.61
C GLU A 178 3.42 -20.28 -3.29
N ILE A 179 2.45 -20.37 -4.22
CA ILE A 179 2.20 -21.58 -5.01
C ILE A 179 2.24 -21.27 -6.51
N ASP A 180 2.59 -22.28 -7.31
CA ASP A 180 2.52 -22.23 -8.77
C ASP A 180 1.05 -22.38 -9.28
N SER A 181 0.88 -22.39 -10.59
CA SER A 181 -0.42 -22.60 -11.24
C SER A 181 -1.03 -23.98 -10.95
N ASN A 182 -0.21 -24.97 -10.60
CA ASN A 182 -0.64 -26.34 -10.30
C ASN A 182 -0.95 -26.52 -8.80
N GLY A 183 -0.71 -25.50 -7.97
CA GLY A 183 -0.92 -25.54 -6.53
C GLY A 183 0.29 -26.06 -5.74
N ASN A 184 1.44 -26.26 -6.37
CA ASN A 184 2.65 -26.68 -5.68
C ASN A 184 3.35 -25.49 -5.03
N GLU A 185 3.89 -25.71 -3.84
CA GLU A 185 4.69 -24.71 -3.12
C GLU A 185 5.97 -24.34 -3.91
N ILE A 186 6.21 -23.04 -4.08
CA ILE A 186 7.39 -22.53 -4.79
C ILE A 186 8.57 -22.47 -3.82
N LYS A 187 9.61 -23.27 -4.08
CA LYS A 187 10.85 -23.32 -3.31
C LYS A 187 11.98 -22.65 -4.10
N ASN A 188 12.03 -21.33 -4.07
CA ASN A 188 13.00 -20.54 -4.83
C ASN A 188 13.91 -19.66 -3.96
N ARG A 189 13.83 -19.80 -2.65
CA ARG A 189 14.62 -19.01 -1.71
C ARG A 189 15.72 -19.85 -1.12
N LEU A 190 16.97 -19.40 -1.24
CA LEU A 190 18.07 -19.98 -0.50
C LEU A 190 17.85 -19.76 0.98
N ILE A 191 17.71 -20.86 1.75
CA ILE A 191 17.47 -20.83 3.19
C ILE A 191 18.79 -21.12 3.93
N ASP A 192 19.53 -22.12 3.47
CA ASP A 192 20.75 -22.61 4.12
C ASP A 192 21.61 -23.42 3.15
N PHE A 193 22.74 -23.91 3.65
CA PHE A 193 23.62 -24.86 2.98
C PHE A 193 23.67 -26.15 3.80
N ASP A 194 23.67 -27.31 3.13
CA ASP A 194 23.85 -28.60 3.80
C ASP A 194 25.30 -28.78 4.25
N LYS A 195 25.60 -29.92 4.90
CA LYS A 195 26.96 -30.27 5.36
C LYS A 195 27.99 -30.43 4.23
N GLU A 196 27.50 -30.61 3.00
CA GLU A 196 28.32 -30.73 1.79
C GLU A 196 28.37 -29.42 0.99
N HIS A 197 27.85 -28.29 1.56
CA HIS A 197 27.78 -26.97 0.97
C HIS A 197 26.82 -26.86 -0.24
N ASN A 198 25.88 -27.80 -0.39
CA ASN A 198 24.83 -27.68 -1.38
C ASN A 198 23.76 -26.67 -0.90
N GLU A 199 23.23 -25.91 -1.83
CA GLU A 199 22.20 -24.91 -1.55
C GLU A 199 20.86 -25.58 -1.21
N ILE A 200 20.27 -25.19 -0.08
CA ILE A 200 18.93 -25.63 0.33
C ILE A 200 17.94 -24.52 0.03
N PHE A 201 16.96 -24.81 -0.85
CA PHE A 201 15.91 -23.87 -1.20
C PHE A 201 14.62 -24.20 -0.45
N GLY A 202 13.98 -23.16 0.08
CA GLY A 202 12.67 -23.21 0.68
C GLY A 202 11.72 -22.16 0.12
N SER A 203 10.51 -22.19 0.59
CA SER A 203 9.48 -21.22 0.18
C SER A 203 9.47 -19.98 1.06
N TYR A 204 8.97 -18.91 0.50
CA TYR A 204 8.68 -17.68 1.24
C TYR A 204 7.39 -17.87 2.04
N LYS A 205 7.49 -17.87 3.37
CA LYS A 205 6.36 -18.10 4.29
C LYS A 205 6.00 -16.79 4.97
N PHE A 206 4.77 -16.32 4.79
CA PHE A 206 4.25 -15.15 5.50
C PHE A 206 3.43 -15.60 6.70
N GLU A 207 3.81 -15.22 7.89
CA GLU A 207 3.01 -15.44 9.09
C GLU A 207 1.70 -14.64 9.00
N ILE A 208 0.56 -15.30 9.13
CA ILE A 208 -0.73 -14.63 9.19
C ILE A 208 -0.92 -14.07 10.59
N THR A 209 -0.90 -12.75 10.70
CA THR A 209 -1.07 -12.01 11.97
C THR A 209 -2.53 -11.70 12.26
N GLU A 210 -3.40 -11.68 11.23
CA GLU A 210 -4.83 -11.41 11.35
C GLU A 210 -5.59 -12.21 10.30
N ASP A 211 -6.64 -12.95 10.72
CA ASP A 211 -7.51 -13.77 9.86
C ASP A 211 -8.98 -13.57 10.25
N ASN A 212 -9.64 -12.67 9.55
CA ASN A 212 -11.03 -12.25 9.79
C ASN A 212 -12.04 -12.95 8.87
N ARG A 213 -11.67 -14.00 8.13
CA ARG A 213 -12.54 -14.68 7.15
C ARG A 213 -13.84 -15.22 7.76
N LYS A 214 -13.82 -15.67 9.01
CA LYS A 214 -15.02 -16.18 9.71
C LYS A 214 -16.03 -15.07 9.98
N ASN A 215 -15.55 -13.86 10.31
CA ASN A 215 -16.40 -12.72 10.64
C ASN A 215 -17.08 -12.14 9.39
N SER A 216 -16.40 -12.16 8.25
CA SER A 216 -16.95 -11.64 6.98
C SER A 216 -18.08 -12.51 6.43
N ASN A 217 -18.06 -13.82 6.69
CA ASN A 217 -19.11 -14.75 6.26
C ASN A 217 -20.33 -14.73 7.17
N ALA A 218 -20.17 -14.43 8.46
CA ALA A 218 -21.30 -14.32 9.39
C ALA A 218 -22.25 -13.16 9.04
N GLY A 219 -21.71 -12.01 8.62
CA GLY A 219 -22.52 -10.86 8.21
C GLY A 219 -23.26 -11.02 6.89
N LYS A 220 -22.85 -11.96 6.01
CA LYS A 220 -23.59 -12.26 4.75
C LYS A 220 -24.77 -13.22 4.97
N ILE A 221 -24.73 -14.06 5.98
CA ILE A 221 -25.80 -15.02 6.29
C ILE A 221 -27.00 -14.32 6.95
N GLU A 222 -26.77 -13.31 7.79
CA GLU A 222 -27.87 -12.57 8.45
C GLU A 222 -28.68 -11.67 7.50
N ASN A 223 -28.11 -11.25 6.36
CA ASN A 223 -28.82 -10.40 5.39
C ASN A 223 -29.57 -11.17 4.29
N GLY A 224 -29.54 -12.51 4.32
CA GLY A 224 -30.07 -13.37 3.24
C GLY A 224 -31.36 -14.14 3.53
N ILE A 225 -31.90 -14.10 4.75
CA ILE A 225 -33.14 -14.87 5.08
C ILE A 225 -34.17 -13.93 5.70
N LYS A 226 -35.01 -13.32 4.85
CA LYS A 226 -36.37 -12.97 5.28
C LYS A 226 -37.23 -14.22 5.04
N PRO A 227 -37.85 -14.79 6.06
CA PRO A 227 -38.86 -15.82 5.83
C PRO A 227 -40.08 -15.13 5.23
N ASN A 228 -40.45 -15.56 4.03
CA ASN A 228 -41.78 -15.24 3.51
C ASN A 228 -42.79 -16.03 4.33
N ASN A 229 -43.62 -15.30 5.08
CA ASN A 229 -44.92 -15.77 5.52
C ASN A 229 -45.97 -15.48 4.45
#